data_5f843cb3fbecb12e2b5bc9720f638927
#
_entry.id   5f843cb3fbecb12e2b5bc9720f638927
#
_cell.length_a   1.000
_cell.length_b   1.000
_cell.length_c   1.000
_cell.angle_alpha   90.00
_cell.angle_beta   90.00
_cell.angle_gamma   90.00
#
_symmetry.space_group_name_H-M   'P 1'
#
loop_
_entity.id
_entity.type
_entity.pdbx_description
1 polymer ?
#
loop_
_entity_poly.entity_id
_entity_poly.type
_entity_poly.pdbx_seq_one_letter_code
_entity_poly.pdbx_strand_id
1 'polypeptide(L)'
;MTSRANLLYGNAFLKHDGVRRREFLSKLTRGEAKIHADVLFPGDIVAQYYRESSRYMWRMNLQEKNDTLEALWKALPDYVQNDENTLVVRDGSGSMMKRVGGTNVTALQVATALAIYFSERCQGEFHDQFITFSEHPRLVSLEYTESLRDKLEICDAYDECANTDVQAVFRLILDTAVSHHMKQDDLPKKYSDPF
;
A
#
# COMPACT_ATOMS: atom_id res chain seq x y z
N MET A 1 -21.62 -7.13 9.92
CA MET A 1 -21.30 -7.55 8.53
C MET A 1 -19.83 -7.94 8.50
N THR A 2 -19.46 -9.06 7.84
CA THR A 2 -18.07 -9.55 7.84
C THR A 2 -17.17 -8.66 6.96
N SER A 3 -15.87 -8.61 7.26
CA SER A 3 -14.85 -7.88 6.51
C SER A 3 -14.87 -8.22 5.03
N ARG A 4 -14.89 -9.51 4.71
CA ARG A 4 -14.88 -10.01 3.34
C ARG A 4 -16.15 -9.65 2.56
N ALA A 5 -17.31 -9.62 3.23
CA ALA A 5 -18.56 -9.17 2.59
C ALA A 5 -18.52 -7.67 2.27
N ASN A 6 -17.95 -6.85 3.14
CA ASN A 6 -17.74 -5.42 2.88
C ASN A 6 -16.80 -5.21 1.70
N LEU A 7 -15.72 -5.98 1.59
CA LEU A 7 -14.75 -5.90 0.51
C LEU A 7 -15.40 -6.26 -0.85
N LEU A 8 -16.08 -7.40 -0.93
CA LEU A 8 -16.58 -7.94 -2.18
C LEU A 8 -17.89 -7.31 -2.65
N TYR A 9 -18.77 -6.93 -1.71
CA TYR A 9 -20.14 -6.49 -2.01
C TYR A 9 -20.41 -5.03 -1.65
N GLY A 10 -19.38 -4.23 -1.34
CA GLY A 10 -19.53 -2.82 -0.99
C GLY A 10 -20.33 -2.02 -2.02
N ASN A 11 -20.05 -2.20 -3.30
CA ASN A 11 -20.78 -1.56 -4.39
C ASN A 11 -22.21 -2.09 -4.56
N ALA A 12 -22.45 -3.37 -4.33
CA ALA A 12 -23.79 -3.95 -4.37
C ALA A 12 -24.65 -3.38 -3.23
N PHE A 13 -24.08 -3.21 -2.04
CA PHE A 13 -24.78 -2.57 -0.92
C PHE A 13 -25.16 -1.11 -1.22
N LEU A 14 -24.26 -0.35 -1.86
CA LEU A 14 -24.58 1.02 -2.30
C LEU A 14 -25.72 1.05 -3.32
N LYS A 15 -25.78 0.07 -4.22
CA LYS A 15 -26.80 -0.03 -5.26
C LYS A 15 -28.16 -0.44 -4.71
N HIS A 16 -28.21 -1.40 -3.77
CA HIS A 16 -29.46 -1.99 -3.29
C HIS A 16 -30.03 -1.31 -2.04
N ASP A 17 -29.17 -0.74 -1.17
CA ASP A 17 -29.56 -0.03 0.04
C ASP A 17 -28.63 1.18 0.28
N GLY A 18 -28.60 2.06 -0.71
CA GLY A 18 -27.65 3.18 -0.73
C GLY A 18 -27.85 4.19 0.41
N VAL A 19 -29.07 4.38 0.91
CA VAL A 19 -29.32 5.31 2.02
C VAL A 19 -28.67 4.78 3.30
N ARG A 20 -28.99 3.55 3.70
CA ARG A 20 -28.41 2.91 4.89
C ARG A 20 -26.91 2.75 4.77
N ARG A 21 -26.41 2.41 3.57
CA ARG A 21 -24.97 2.26 3.35
C ARG A 21 -24.22 3.58 3.52
N ARG A 22 -24.70 4.68 2.95
CA ARG A 22 -24.09 6.02 3.13
C ARG A 22 -24.15 6.48 4.57
N GLU A 23 -25.24 6.24 5.29
CA GLU A 23 -25.36 6.54 6.70
C GLU A 23 -24.30 5.75 7.53
N PHE A 24 -24.14 4.46 7.23
CA PHE A 24 -23.11 3.62 7.88
C PHE A 24 -21.70 4.16 7.60
N LEU A 25 -21.36 4.49 6.36
CA LEU A 25 -20.05 5.06 6.01
C LEU A 25 -19.82 6.41 6.70
N SER A 26 -20.84 7.26 6.77
CA SER A 26 -20.78 8.52 7.51
C SER A 26 -20.53 8.30 9.02
N LYS A 27 -21.17 7.29 9.61
CA LYS A 27 -20.91 6.90 11.01
C LYS A 27 -19.49 6.38 11.23
N LEU A 28 -18.93 5.64 10.24
CA LEU A 28 -17.53 5.22 10.28
C LEU A 28 -16.57 6.42 10.33
N THR A 29 -16.80 7.40 9.46
CA THR A 29 -15.96 8.62 9.40
C THR A 29 -16.00 9.42 10.70
N ARG A 30 -17.15 9.41 11.40
CA ARG A 30 -17.31 10.09 12.69
C ARG A 30 -16.87 9.25 13.88
N GLY A 31 -16.42 8.00 13.68
CA GLY A 31 -16.03 7.09 14.74
C GLY A 31 -17.21 6.47 15.51
N GLU A 32 -18.46 6.68 15.07
CA GLU A 32 -19.70 6.18 15.70
C GLU A 32 -20.00 4.72 15.33
N ALA A 33 -19.33 4.19 14.33
CA ALA A 33 -19.43 2.80 13.89
C ALA A 33 -18.04 2.21 13.68
N LYS A 34 -17.96 0.88 13.63
CA LYS A 34 -16.71 0.15 13.32
C LYS A 34 -16.91 -0.78 12.12
N ILE A 35 -15.89 -0.86 11.28
CA ILE A 35 -15.77 -1.87 10.25
C ILE A 35 -14.61 -2.80 10.65
N HIS A 36 -14.76 -4.10 10.44
CA HIS A 36 -13.71 -5.06 10.76
C HIS A 36 -12.90 -5.38 9.51
N ALA A 37 -11.59 -5.45 9.66
CA ALA A 37 -10.66 -5.80 8.58
C ALA A 37 -9.62 -6.87 9.00
N ASP A 38 -9.77 -7.46 10.16
CA ASP A 38 -8.84 -8.37 10.82
C ASP A 38 -8.53 -9.67 10.04
N VAL A 39 -9.37 -10.02 9.07
CA VAL A 39 -9.16 -11.19 8.19
C VAL A 39 -8.80 -10.79 6.75
N LEU A 40 -8.51 -9.51 6.51
CA LEU A 40 -8.12 -9.00 5.20
C LEU A 40 -6.62 -8.73 5.17
N PHE A 41 -6.01 -9.01 4.04
CA PHE A 41 -4.65 -8.58 3.76
C PHE A 41 -4.66 -7.23 3.01
N PRO A 42 -3.64 -6.38 3.19
CA PRO A 42 -3.52 -5.10 2.48
C PRO A 42 -3.69 -5.24 0.97
N GLY A 43 -3.08 -6.28 0.37
CA GLY A 43 -3.18 -6.59 -1.06
C GLY A 43 -4.60 -6.89 -1.54
N ASP A 44 -5.47 -7.48 -0.69
CA ASP A 44 -6.86 -7.75 -1.04
C ASP A 44 -7.65 -6.46 -1.25
N ILE A 45 -7.36 -5.42 -0.47
CA ILE A 45 -8.03 -4.11 -0.54
C ILE A 45 -7.51 -3.35 -1.76
N VAL A 46 -6.19 -3.31 -1.94
CA VAL A 46 -5.54 -2.63 -3.08
C VAL A 46 -6.02 -3.23 -4.41
N ALA A 47 -6.14 -4.55 -4.50
CA ALA A 47 -6.61 -5.21 -5.71
C ALA A 47 -8.02 -4.77 -6.15
N GLN A 48 -8.88 -4.32 -5.21
CA GLN A 48 -10.22 -3.84 -5.54
C GLN A 48 -10.23 -2.46 -6.20
N TYR A 49 -9.14 -1.70 -6.07
CA TYR A 49 -8.98 -0.41 -6.75
C TYR A 49 -8.58 -0.57 -8.22
N TYR A 50 -8.13 -1.75 -8.64
CA TYR A 50 -7.68 -1.97 -10.00
C TYR A 50 -8.64 -2.83 -10.80
N ARG A 51 -8.94 -2.41 -12.02
CA ARG A 51 -9.69 -3.21 -13.00
C ARG A 51 -8.81 -3.54 -14.18
N GLU A 52 -8.93 -4.76 -14.70
CA GLU A 52 -8.26 -5.13 -15.93
C GLU A 52 -8.71 -4.21 -17.07
N SER A 53 -7.74 -3.63 -17.78
CA SER A 53 -8.03 -2.92 -19.02
C SER A 53 -8.34 -3.92 -20.12
N SER A 54 -9.52 -3.86 -20.71
CA SER A 54 -9.92 -4.73 -21.82
C SER A 54 -9.06 -4.57 -23.08
N ARG A 55 -8.24 -3.51 -23.15
CA ARG A 55 -7.47 -3.17 -24.34
C ARG A 55 -5.98 -3.51 -24.27
N TYR A 56 -5.42 -3.57 -23.04
CA TYR A 56 -4.01 -3.86 -22.82
C TYR A 56 -3.86 -4.67 -21.54
N MET A 57 -3.54 -5.96 -21.65
CA MET A 57 -3.40 -6.91 -20.53
C MET A 57 -2.37 -6.49 -19.44
N TRP A 58 -1.56 -5.48 -19.72
CA TRP A 58 -0.48 -4.99 -18.85
C TRP A 58 -0.74 -3.60 -18.27
N ARG A 59 -1.92 -3.02 -18.47
CA ARG A 59 -2.32 -1.75 -17.87
C ARG A 59 -3.57 -1.95 -17.03
N MET A 60 -3.40 -1.83 -15.73
CA MET A 60 -4.52 -1.80 -14.81
C MET A 60 -5.04 -0.36 -14.68
N ASN A 61 -6.36 -0.21 -14.65
CA ASN A 61 -6.97 1.10 -14.45
C ASN A 61 -7.30 1.28 -12.97
N LEU A 62 -6.66 2.25 -12.33
CA LEU A 62 -6.99 2.69 -10.99
C LEU A 62 -8.38 3.31 -10.99
N GLN A 63 -9.25 2.82 -10.11
CA GLN A 63 -10.63 3.28 -9.98
C GLN A 63 -10.72 4.53 -9.10
N GLU A 64 -11.86 5.19 -9.16
CA GLU A 64 -12.19 6.32 -8.30
C GLU A 64 -12.20 5.93 -6.83
N LYS A 65 -12.05 6.94 -5.96
CA LYS A 65 -12.07 6.77 -4.50
C LYS A 65 -13.33 6.04 -4.03
N ASN A 66 -13.13 5.05 -3.19
CA ASN A 66 -14.20 4.22 -2.65
C ASN A 66 -14.18 4.25 -1.11
N ASP A 67 -15.15 4.91 -0.50
CA ASP A 67 -15.22 5.09 0.96
C ASP A 67 -15.23 3.78 1.74
N THR A 68 -15.73 2.69 1.15
CA THR A 68 -15.68 1.36 1.78
C THR A 68 -14.26 0.83 1.84
N LEU A 69 -13.50 0.96 0.74
CA LEU A 69 -12.10 0.51 0.68
C LEU A 69 -11.21 1.35 1.59
N GLU A 70 -11.44 2.68 1.61
CA GLU A 70 -10.73 3.58 2.52
C GLU A 70 -10.98 3.21 4.00
N ALA A 71 -12.24 2.93 4.36
CA ALA A 71 -12.59 2.52 5.72
C ALA A 71 -12.00 1.15 6.09
N LEU A 72 -11.97 0.19 5.15
CA LEU A 72 -11.34 -1.12 5.37
C LEU A 72 -9.83 -1.00 5.54
N TRP A 73 -9.18 -0.14 4.74
CA TRP A 73 -7.74 0.12 4.85
C TRP A 73 -7.37 0.70 6.22
N LYS A 74 -8.09 1.72 6.67
CA LYS A 74 -7.89 2.33 7.99
C LYS A 74 -8.15 1.38 9.15
N ALA A 75 -9.00 0.37 8.94
CA ALA A 75 -9.35 -0.63 9.95
C ALA A 75 -8.42 -1.86 9.95
N LEU A 76 -7.42 -1.92 9.06
CA LEU A 76 -6.43 -3.00 9.07
C LEU A 76 -5.69 -3.02 10.40
N PRO A 77 -5.48 -4.20 11.00
CA PRO A 77 -4.65 -4.34 12.21
C PRO A 77 -3.24 -3.78 11.97
N ASP A 78 -2.65 -3.24 13.01
CA ASP A 78 -1.25 -2.85 12.98
C ASP A 78 -0.38 -4.05 13.37
N TYR A 79 0.41 -4.52 12.41
CA TYR A 79 1.38 -5.60 12.58
C TYR A 79 2.82 -5.08 12.65
N VAL A 80 3.02 -3.75 12.51
CA VAL A 80 4.35 -3.14 12.62
C VAL A 80 4.64 -2.88 14.09
N GLN A 81 5.73 -3.44 14.60
CA GLN A 81 6.14 -3.16 15.96
C GLN A 81 6.70 -1.74 16.05
N ASN A 82 6.24 -0.97 17.04
CA ASN A 82 6.47 0.47 17.16
C ASN A 82 7.94 0.91 17.28
N ASP A 83 8.87 -0.02 17.47
CA ASP A 83 10.29 0.28 17.69
C ASP A 83 11.16 0.03 16.45
N GLU A 84 10.56 -0.31 15.29
CA GLU A 84 11.31 -0.67 14.09
C GLU A 84 11.14 0.36 12.98
N ASN A 85 12.26 0.97 12.58
CA ASN A 85 12.35 1.73 11.35
C ASN A 85 12.35 0.77 10.16
N THR A 86 11.21 0.61 9.53
CA THR A 86 11.03 -0.27 8.37
C THR A 86 10.96 0.58 7.11
N LEU A 87 11.84 0.34 6.16
CA LEU A 87 11.81 0.97 4.85
C LEU A 87 11.56 -0.08 3.78
N VAL A 88 10.51 0.11 3.00
CA VAL A 88 10.15 -0.81 1.93
C VAL A 88 10.82 -0.41 0.62
N VAL A 89 11.43 -1.38 -0.04
CA VAL A 89 11.91 -1.25 -1.41
C VAL A 89 10.91 -1.94 -2.32
N ARG A 90 10.16 -1.15 -3.11
CA ARG A 90 9.05 -1.63 -3.93
C ARG A 90 9.52 -1.92 -5.35
N ASP A 91 9.36 -3.14 -5.79
CA ASP A 91 9.57 -3.54 -7.18
C ASP A 91 8.32 -3.20 -8.02
N GLY A 92 8.46 -2.26 -8.95
CA GLY A 92 7.43 -1.82 -9.90
C GLY A 92 7.59 -2.42 -11.30
N SER A 93 8.45 -3.44 -11.47
CA SER A 93 8.75 -4.03 -12.77
C SER A 93 7.58 -4.80 -13.37
N GLY A 94 7.55 -4.94 -14.71
CA GLY A 94 6.51 -5.67 -15.42
C GLY A 94 6.40 -7.15 -15.04
N SER A 95 7.47 -7.77 -14.51
CA SER A 95 7.46 -9.15 -14.00
C SER A 95 6.54 -9.31 -12.79
N MET A 96 6.31 -8.24 -12.03
CA MET A 96 5.42 -8.20 -10.86
C MET A 96 3.92 -8.24 -11.23
N MET A 97 3.57 -8.17 -12.51
CA MET A 97 2.18 -8.34 -12.98
C MET A 97 1.67 -9.78 -12.88
N LYS A 98 2.51 -10.72 -12.49
CA LYS A 98 2.10 -12.13 -12.26
C LYS A 98 1.13 -12.21 -11.07
N ARG A 99 0.08 -13.02 -11.24
CA ARG A 99 -0.87 -13.34 -10.16
C ARG A 99 -0.22 -14.22 -9.09
N VAL A 100 -0.53 -13.93 -7.85
CA VAL A 100 -0.02 -14.67 -6.70
C VAL A 100 -0.92 -15.88 -6.43
N GLY A 101 -0.40 -17.07 -6.49
CA GLY A 101 -0.97 -18.32 -6.00
C GLY A 101 -2.41 -18.56 -6.43
N GLY A 102 -2.89 -18.58 -7.56
CA GLY A 102 -4.28 -18.84 -8.00
C GLY A 102 -5.32 -17.79 -7.55
N THR A 103 -4.87 -16.64 -7.02
CA THR A 103 -5.72 -15.51 -6.69
C THR A 103 -5.83 -14.54 -7.87
N ASN A 104 -6.71 -13.54 -7.75
CA ASN A 104 -6.80 -12.45 -8.72
C ASN A 104 -5.89 -11.25 -8.37
N VAL A 105 -5.05 -11.40 -7.34
CA VAL A 105 -4.13 -10.37 -6.88
C VAL A 105 -2.77 -10.57 -7.54
N THR A 106 -2.17 -9.50 -8.07
CA THR A 106 -0.82 -9.55 -8.65
C THR A 106 0.26 -9.30 -7.60
N ALA A 107 1.48 -9.74 -7.87
CA ALA A 107 2.62 -9.45 -7.01
C ALA A 107 2.85 -7.94 -6.89
N LEU A 108 2.62 -7.16 -7.96
CA LEU A 108 2.69 -5.70 -7.94
C LEU A 108 1.69 -5.09 -6.95
N GLN A 109 0.44 -5.54 -6.97
CA GLN A 109 -0.57 -5.07 -6.02
C GLN A 109 -0.20 -5.39 -4.56
N VAL A 110 0.38 -6.57 -4.32
CA VAL A 110 0.89 -6.93 -2.99
C VAL A 110 2.05 -6.02 -2.59
N ALA A 111 3.05 -5.85 -3.46
CA ALA A 111 4.20 -4.99 -3.21
C ALA A 111 3.79 -3.54 -2.94
N THR A 112 2.87 -3.00 -3.74
CA THR A 112 2.33 -1.64 -3.56
C THR A 112 1.55 -1.52 -2.23
N ALA A 113 0.71 -2.50 -1.93
CA ALA A 113 -0.03 -2.53 -0.67
C ALA A 113 0.89 -2.55 0.55
N LEU A 114 1.93 -3.38 0.52
CA LEU A 114 2.91 -3.47 1.60
C LEU A 114 3.75 -2.18 1.71
N ALA A 115 4.14 -1.58 0.58
CA ALA A 115 4.87 -0.31 0.59
C ALA A 115 4.08 0.79 1.31
N ILE A 116 2.79 0.98 0.96
CA ILE A 116 1.93 1.95 1.62
C ILE A 116 1.66 1.55 3.08
N TYR A 117 1.36 0.28 3.34
CA TYR A 117 1.01 -0.21 4.68
C TYR A 117 2.14 0.00 5.69
N PHE A 118 3.38 -0.34 5.32
CA PHE A 118 4.54 -0.17 6.18
C PHE A 118 4.95 1.29 6.30
N SER A 119 4.92 2.06 5.22
CA SER A 119 5.28 3.49 5.26
C SER A 119 4.40 4.29 6.21
N GLU A 120 3.08 4.06 6.20
CA GLU A 120 2.12 4.70 7.11
C GLU A 120 2.34 4.37 8.59
N ARG A 121 2.98 3.23 8.89
CA ARG A 121 3.20 2.71 10.26
C ARG A 121 4.63 2.81 10.71
N CYS A 122 5.55 3.07 9.81
CA CYS A 122 6.94 3.33 10.13
C CYS A 122 7.06 4.59 10.99
N GLN A 123 8.06 4.62 11.85
CA GLN A 123 8.40 5.79 12.66
C GLN A 123 9.67 6.45 12.11
N GLY A 124 9.89 7.72 12.44
CA GLY A 124 11.11 8.44 12.11
C GLY A 124 11.16 8.98 10.68
N GLU A 125 12.37 9.16 10.16
CA GLU A 125 12.65 9.87 8.90
C GLU A 125 12.06 9.21 7.66
N PHE A 126 11.77 7.91 7.70
CA PHE A 126 11.20 7.17 6.58
C PHE A 126 9.68 7.00 6.68
N HIS A 127 9.03 7.70 7.62
CA HIS A 127 7.57 7.72 7.70
C HIS A 127 6.96 8.23 6.39
N ASP A 128 5.89 7.59 5.93
CA ASP A 128 5.22 7.88 4.66
C ASP A 128 6.16 7.89 3.43
N GLN A 129 7.20 7.04 3.45
CA GLN A 129 8.14 6.92 2.33
C GLN A 129 8.40 5.46 1.95
N PHE A 130 8.72 5.25 0.67
CA PHE A 130 9.24 3.98 0.16
C PHE A 130 10.29 4.23 -0.92
N ILE A 131 11.12 3.22 -1.22
CA ILE A 131 12.11 3.28 -2.30
C ILE A 131 11.63 2.47 -3.51
N THR A 132 11.80 3.01 -4.71
CA THR A 132 11.59 2.24 -5.95
C THR A 132 12.77 1.31 -6.19
N PHE A 133 12.50 0.05 -6.57
CA PHE A 133 13.53 -0.90 -6.96
C PHE A 133 13.74 -0.85 -8.47
N SER A 134 14.61 0.05 -8.90
CA SER A 134 14.93 0.30 -10.32
C SER A 134 16.43 0.53 -10.52
N GLU A 135 16.87 0.76 -11.74
CA GLU A 135 18.26 1.14 -12.06
C GLU A 135 18.64 2.50 -11.43
N HIS A 136 17.64 3.38 -11.28
CA HIS A 136 17.77 4.67 -10.62
C HIS A 136 16.77 4.77 -9.48
N PRO A 137 17.03 4.14 -8.33
CA PRO A 137 16.08 4.11 -7.23
C PRO A 137 15.81 5.51 -6.71
N ARG A 138 14.56 5.75 -6.31
CA ARG A 138 14.08 7.02 -5.78
C ARG A 138 13.40 6.80 -4.44
N LEU A 139 13.63 7.70 -3.51
CA LEU A 139 12.84 7.80 -2.29
C LEU A 139 11.57 8.57 -2.64
N VAL A 140 10.42 7.91 -2.53
CA VAL A 140 9.11 8.43 -2.90
C VAL A 140 8.36 8.76 -1.63
N SER A 141 7.91 10.00 -1.50
CA SER A 141 7.08 10.45 -0.38
C SER A 141 5.60 10.28 -0.70
N LEU A 142 4.86 9.74 0.27
CA LEU A 142 3.40 9.66 0.31
C LEU A 142 2.81 10.72 1.26
N GLU A 143 3.66 11.58 1.83
CA GLU A 143 3.27 12.67 2.68
C GLU A 143 2.27 13.60 1.96
N TYR A 144 1.37 14.20 2.70
CA TYR A 144 0.30 15.06 2.17
C TYR A 144 -0.81 14.34 1.37
N THR A 145 -0.81 13.01 1.34
CA THR A 145 -1.91 12.24 0.77
C THR A 145 -2.74 11.55 1.86
N GLU A 146 -4.04 11.86 1.93
CA GLU A 146 -4.91 11.34 2.98
C GLU A 146 -5.62 10.04 2.61
N SER A 147 -5.78 9.76 1.31
CA SER A 147 -6.53 8.61 0.84
C SER A 147 -5.61 7.52 0.27
N LEU A 148 -6.00 6.27 0.48
CA LEU A 148 -5.34 5.12 -0.15
C LEU A 148 -5.32 5.27 -1.67
N ARG A 149 -6.42 5.76 -2.27
CA ARG A 149 -6.52 5.96 -3.71
C ARG A 149 -5.45 6.90 -4.25
N ASP A 150 -5.19 8.03 -3.55
CA ASP A 150 -4.19 9.00 -3.98
C ASP A 150 -2.77 8.46 -3.80
N LYS A 151 -2.52 7.69 -2.73
CA LYS A 151 -1.26 6.98 -2.53
C LYS A 151 -0.99 5.96 -3.65
N LEU A 152 -2.03 5.24 -4.09
CA LEU A 152 -1.92 4.32 -5.22
C LEU A 152 -1.58 5.04 -6.52
N GLU A 153 -2.15 6.22 -6.78
CA GLU A 153 -1.83 7.03 -7.96
C GLU A 153 -0.36 7.46 -7.98
N ILE A 154 0.18 7.85 -6.82
CA ILE A 154 1.62 8.13 -6.69
C ILE A 154 2.43 6.87 -7.00
N CYS A 155 2.09 5.73 -6.41
CA CYS A 155 2.79 4.47 -6.65
C CYS A 155 2.82 4.09 -8.14
N ASP A 156 1.67 4.22 -8.84
CA ASP A 156 1.55 3.89 -10.27
C ASP A 156 2.41 4.80 -11.16
N ALA A 157 2.63 6.05 -10.74
CA ALA A 157 3.50 6.98 -11.45
C ALA A 157 4.99 6.58 -11.42
N TYR A 158 5.37 5.69 -10.50
CA TYR A 158 6.72 5.17 -10.32
C TYR A 158 6.86 3.69 -10.73
N ASP A 159 5.93 3.15 -11.52
CA ASP A 159 6.07 1.82 -12.12
C ASP A 159 7.01 1.90 -13.32
N GLU A 160 8.18 1.32 -13.19
CA GLU A 160 9.23 1.34 -14.21
C GLU A 160 9.55 -0.07 -14.69
N CYS A 161 9.56 -0.28 -16.02
CA CYS A 161 10.12 -1.49 -16.64
C CYS A 161 11.63 -1.31 -16.85
N ALA A 162 12.39 -1.27 -15.77
CA ALA A 162 13.84 -1.07 -15.82
C ALA A 162 14.59 -2.22 -15.13
N ASN A 163 15.91 -2.29 -15.37
CA ASN A 163 16.80 -3.13 -14.59
C ASN A 163 16.81 -2.69 -13.12
N THR A 164 17.18 -3.58 -12.24
CA THR A 164 17.25 -3.31 -10.80
C THR A 164 18.71 -3.24 -10.35
N ASP A 165 19.07 -2.21 -9.58
CA ASP A 165 20.38 -2.04 -8.99
C ASP A 165 20.28 -2.01 -7.45
N VAL A 166 20.60 -3.13 -6.83
CA VAL A 166 20.61 -3.27 -5.36
C VAL A 166 21.64 -2.34 -4.71
N GLN A 167 22.79 -2.15 -5.36
CA GLN A 167 23.84 -1.27 -4.83
C GLN A 167 23.41 0.19 -4.82
N ALA A 168 22.67 0.62 -5.85
CA ALA A 168 22.12 1.96 -5.92
C ALA A 168 21.07 2.21 -4.81
N VAL A 169 20.25 1.21 -4.47
CA VAL A 169 19.32 1.28 -3.32
C VAL A 169 20.07 1.53 -2.02
N PHE A 170 21.12 0.75 -1.73
CA PHE A 170 21.90 0.96 -0.51
C PHE A 170 22.62 2.31 -0.48
N ARG A 171 23.11 2.80 -1.61
CA ARG A 171 23.68 4.16 -1.70
C ARG A 171 22.64 5.21 -1.36
N LEU A 172 21.45 5.10 -1.96
CA LEU A 172 20.35 6.05 -1.68
C LEU A 172 19.99 6.09 -0.19
N ILE A 173 19.89 4.93 0.47
CA ILE A 173 19.61 4.84 1.92
C ILE A 173 20.74 5.55 2.70
N LEU A 174 21.99 5.27 2.36
CA LEU A 174 23.15 5.86 3.05
C LEU A 174 23.20 7.38 2.83
N ASP A 175 23.02 7.86 1.59
CA ASP A 175 23.03 9.28 1.27
C ASP A 175 21.89 10.02 1.99
N THR A 176 20.71 9.42 2.07
CA THR A 176 19.59 9.95 2.85
C THR A 176 19.94 10.03 4.33
N ALA A 177 20.47 8.97 4.90
CA ALA A 177 20.86 8.93 6.31
C ALA A 177 21.92 9.99 6.65
N VAL A 178 22.90 10.17 5.79
CA VAL A 178 23.94 11.19 5.98
C VAL A 178 23.38 12.59 5.87
N SER A 179 22.53 12.86 4.88
CA SER A 179 21.92 14.16 4.66
C SER A 179 20.99 14.60 5.79
N HIS A 180 20.29 13.64 6.42
CA HIS A 180 19.40 13.87 7.55
C HIS A 180 20.10 13.73 8.92
N HIS A 181 21.43 13.53 8.95
CA HIS A 181 22.21 13.33 10.17
C HIS A 181 21.67 12.21 11.09
N MET A 182 21.14 11.14 10.48
CA MET A 182 20.55 10.02 11.20
C MET A 182 21.61 9.30 12.03
N LYS A 183 21.22 8.84 13.23
CA LYS A 183 22.07 7.99 14.04
C LYS A 183 21.98 6.55 13.52
N GLN A 184 22.98 5.74 13.85
CA GLN A 184 23.02 4.32 13.46
C GLN A 184 21.79 3.55 13.93
N ASP A 185 21.24 3.89 15.09
CA ASP A 185 20.05 3.26 15.67
C ASP A 185 18.75 3.65 14.95
N ASP A 186 18.77 4.75 14.20
CA ASP A 186 17.62 5.26 13.43
C ASP A 186 17.57 4.65 12.00
N LEU A 187 18.62 3.91 11.60
CA LEU A 187 18.64 3.23 10.32
C LEU A 187 17.75 1.97 10.33
N PRO A 188 17.15 1.60 9.18
CA PRO A 188 16.43 0.35 9.05
C PRO A 188 17.30 -0.83 9.48
N LYS A 189 16.86 -1.56 10.49
CA LYS A 189 17.63 -2.71 10.99
C LYS A 189 17.55 -3.85 9.99
N LYS A 190 18.70 -4.42 9.66
CA LYS A 190 18.75 -5.67 8.92
C LYS A 190 18.16 -6.75 9.83
N TYR A 191 17.08 -7.39 9.40
CA TYR A 191 16.68 -8.66 10.02
C TYR A 191 17.82 -9.64 9.80
N SER A 192 18.60 -9.89 10.82
CA SER A 192 19.43 -11.09 10.89
C SER A 192 18.47 -12.19 11.31
N ASP A 193 18.09 -13.06 10.35
CA ASP A 193 17.38 -14.28 10.67
C ASP A 193 18.14 -15.01 11.79
N PRO A 194 17.45 -15.35 12.89
CA PRO A 194 18.01 -16.26 13.87
C PRO A 194 17.87 -17.68 13.31
N PHE A 195 18.80 -18.09 12.46
CA PHE A 195 19.03 -19.49 12.14
C PHE A 195 20.41 -19.89 12.64
#